data_a7ac86440bb092d69a42e0504a3879c9
#
_entry.id   a7ac86440bb092d69a42e0504a3879c9
#
_cell.length_a   1.000
_cell.length_b   1.000
_cell.length_c   1.000
_cell.angle_alpha   90.00
_cell.angle_beta   90.00
_cell.angle_gamma   90.00
#
_symmetry.space_group_name_H-M   'P 1'
#
loop_
_entity.id
_entity.type
_entity.pdbx_description
1 polymer ?
#
loop_
_entity_poly.entity_id
_entity_poly.type
_entity_poly.pdbx_seq_one_letter_code
_entity_poly.pdbx_strand_id
1 'polypeptide(L)'
;MAKRNRGFFLILVAAVIAALAAILVQFGVDAQLDTLASGNFRNEAAARQGAKSVLEGCKIAIERGHWQGLQVIPFISKQMSPDITCKGWIEDEEGKLPVNRLIQSGAEGIEILRRYWEERRCSMESLNALIDWIDADDSTVYGGSEVAFYGKLGGMPLNRPLQSIFGLSVIPFMKREIERLRKLKERPLYQDLTVWGMGKINLLTADRDVLMALSDEITPEVTERILVERGLGNIQTMGDFKKTIHVPDGVFRAFLKWGTLRSTTFRAHIEASYRKVHV
;
A
#
# COMPACT_ATOMS: atom_id res chain seq x y z
N MET A 1 72.42 -15.94 40.28
CA MET A 1 71.59 -15.94 39.06
C MET A 1 70.17 -16.48 39.28
N ALA A 2 69.78 -17.22 40.26
CA ALA A 2 68.45 -17.84 40.42
C ALA A 2 67.30 -16.89 40.83
N LYS A 3 67.56 -15.74 41.47
CA LYS A 3 66.50 -14.77 41.85
C LYS A 3 65.85 -13.99 40.70
N ARG A 4 66.59 -13.76 39.58
CA ARG A 4 66.13 -12.97 38.44
C ARG A 4 65.11 -13.72 37.57
N ASN A 5 65.17 -15.05 37.52
CA ASN A 5 64.22 -15.88 36.74
C ASN A 5 62.84 -16.06 37.42
N ARG A 6 62.77 -15.94 38.77
CA ARG A 6 61.49 -16.05 39.49
C ARG A 6 60.54 -14.88 39.22
N GLY A 7 61.10 -13.67 39.12
CA GLY A 7 60.26 -12.49 38.80
C GLY A 7 59.69 -12.54 37.37
N PHE A 8 60.52 -12.96 36.41
CA PHE A 8 60.06 -13.12 35.01
C PHE A 8 58.93 -14.18 34.86
N PHE A 9 59.10 -15.32 35.58
CA PHE A 9 58.10 -16.38 35.58
C PHE A 9 56.75 -15.92 36.19
N LEU A 10 56.79 -15.13 37.23
CA LEU A 10 55.59 -14.58 37.86
C LEU A 10 54.83 -13.62 36.93
N ILE A 11 55.55 -12.78 36.20
CA ILE A 11 54.97 -11.86 35.19
C ILE A 11 54.35 -12.65 34.06
N LEU A 12 55.02 -13.71 33.57
CA LEU A 12 54.49 -14.54 32.50
C LEU A 12 53.19 -15.25 32.95
N VAL A 13 53.14 -15.83 34.15
CA VAL A 13 51.93 -16.47 34.70
C VAL A 13 50.81 -15.44 34.87
N ALA A 14 51.10 -14.25 35.40
CA ALA A 14 50.11 -13.20 35.51
C ALA A 14 49.54 -12.74 34.13
N ALA A 15 50.39 -12.64 33.11
CA ALA A 15 49.97 -12.31 31.76
C ALA A 15 49.06 -13.41 31.13
N VAL A 16 49.38 -14.68 31.36
CA VAL A 16 48.56 -15.80 30.91
C VAL A 16 47.20 -15.82 31.63
N ILE A 17 47.19 -15.60 32.94
CA ILE A 17 45.93 -15.50 33.71
C ILE A 17 45.08 -14.33 33.22
N ALA A 18 45.69 -13.16 32.99
CA ALA A 18 44.97 -12.01 32.44
C ALA A 18 44.39 -12.25 31.05
N ALA A 19 45.15 -12.93 30.16
CA ALA A 19 44.69 -13.33 28.84
C ALA A 19 43.50 -14.33 28.90
N LEU A 20 43.61 -15.33 29.77
CA LEU A 20 42.51 -16.31 30.00
C LEU A 20 41.25 -15.63 30.56
N ALA A 21 41.43 -14.71 31.51
CA ALA A 21 40.31 -13.95 32.09
C ALA A 21 39.63 -13.08 31.01
N ALA A 22 40.39 -12.41 30.10
CA ALA A 22 39.83 -11.65 29.00
C ALA A 22 39.04 -12.54 28.04
N ILE A 23 39.55 -13.71 27.68
CA ILE A 23 38.86 -14.69 26.84
C ILE A 23 37.54 -15.16 27.50
N LEU A 24 37.54 -15.45 28.80
CA LEU A 24 36.34 -15.87 29.51
C LEU A 24 35.27 -14.76 29.56
N VAL A 25 35.69 -13.51 29.77
CA VAL A 25 34.77 -12.36 29.72
C VAL A 25 34.17 -12.21 28.32
N GLN A 26 35.00 -12.27 27.26
CA GLN A 26 34.54 -12.18 25.90
C GLN A 26 33.55 -13.30 25.58
N PHE A 27 33.87 -14.53 25.92
CA PHE A 27 32.97 -15.68 25.73
C PHE A 27 31.63 -15.51 26.47
N GLY A 28 31.67 -14.96 27.69
CA GLY A 28 30.46 -14.65 28.46
C GLY A 28 29.59 -13.59 27.79
N VAL A 29 30.19 -12.54 27.21
CA VAL A 29 29.49 -11.51 26.46
C VAL A 29 28.88 -12.09 25.19
N ASP A 30 29.65 -12.87 24.43
CA ASP A 30 29.18 -13.48 23.19
C ASP A 30 27.99 -14.44 23.45
N ALA A 31 28.07 -15.27 24.50
CA ALA A 31 26.98 -16.15 24.90
C ALA A 31 25.70 -15.41 25.31
N GLN A 32 25.84 -14.24 25.96
CA GLN A 32 24.69 -13.39 26.29
C GLN A 32 24.08 -12.78 25.05
N LEU A 33 24.89 -12.28 24.10
CA LEU A 33 24.42 -11.74 22.83
C LEU A 33 23.68 -12.80 21.99
N ASP A 34 24.22 -14.00 21.89
CA ASP A 34 23.59 -15.13 21.20
C ASP A 34 22.24 -15.50 21.84
N THR A 35 22.16 -15.49 23.16
CA THR A 35 20.91 -15.75 23.89
C THR A 35 19.86 -14.70 23.60
N LEU A 36 20.25 -13.41 23.60
CA LEU A 36 19.35 -12.30 23.28
C LEU A 36 18.91 -12.35 21.82
N ALA A 37 19.83 -12.59 20.88
CA ALA A 37 19.54 -12.71 19.46
C ALA A 37 18.56 -13.87 19.19
N SER A 38 18.81 -15.04 19.77
CA SER A 38 17.93 -16.21 19.66
C SER A 38 16.54 -15.93 20.26
N GLY A 39 16.49 -15.21 21.38
CA GLY A 39 15.24 -14.77 22.00
C GLY A 39 14.44 -13.83 21.08
N ASN A 40 15.09 -12.83 20.49
CA ASN A 40 14.48 -11.89 19.56
C ASN A 40 13.97 -12.59 18.30
N PHE A 41 14.76 -13.48 17.71
CA PHE A 41 14.35 -14.26 16.54
C PHE A 41 13.10 -15.11 16.82
N ARG A 42 13.05 -15.78 17.96
CA ARG A 42 11.87 -16.57 18.37
C ARG A 42 10.64 -15.68 18.57
N ASN A 43 10.80 -14.51 19.19
CA ASN A 43 9.73 -13.57 19.42
C ASN A 43 9.19 -13.00 18.09
N GLU A 44 10.07 -12.66 17.16
CA GLU A 44 9.71 -12.22 15.81
C GLU A 44 8.97 -13.34 15.04
N ALA A 45 9.45 -14.57 15.10
CA ALA A 45 8.78 -15.70 14.45
C ALA A 45 7.37 -15.91 15.03
N ALA A 46 7.18 -15.76 16.33
CA ALA A 46 5.88 -15.86 16.98
C ALA A 46 4.94 -14.72 16.56
N ALA A 47 5.43 -13.46 16.49
CA ALA A 47 4.67 -12.33 16.00
C ALA A 47 4.25 -12.51 14.53
N ARG A 48 5.18 -12.95 13.66
CA ARG A 48 4.88 -13.28 12.24
C ARG A 48 3.82 -14.38 12.11
N GLN A 49 3.87 -15.40 12.95
CA GLN A 49 2.85 -16.46 12.95
C GLN A 49 1.48 -15.91 13.38
N GLY A 50 1.44 -15.02 14.38
CA GLY A 50 0.23 -14.31 14.78
C GLY A 50 -0.36 -13.50 13.64
N ALA A 51 0.48 -12.71 12.94
CA ALA A 51 0.04 -11.94 11.77
C ALA A 51 -0.53 -12.81 10.66
N LYS A 52 0.11 -13.96 10.35
CA LYS A 52 -0.42 -14.91 9.36
C LYS A 52 -1.78 -15.48 9.76
N SER A 53 -1.96 -15.82 11.04
CA SER A 53 -3.24 -16.33 11.55
C SER A 53 -4.36 -15.30 11.42
N VAL A 54 -4.06 -14.01 11.68
CA VAL A 54 -5.00 -12.91 11.47
C VAL A 54 -5.33 -12.75 9.99
N LEU A 55 -4.34 -12.83 9.10
CA LEU A 55 -4.56 -12.74 7.65
C LEU A 55 -5.52 -13.84 7.16
N GLU A 56 -5.36 -15.08 7.62
CA GLU A 56 -6.30 -16.16 7.28
C GLU A 56 -7.71 -15.88 7.84
N GLY A 57 -7.80 -15.33 9.05
CA GLY A 57 -9.08 -14.88 9.61
C GLY A 57 -9.74 -13.77 8.78
N CYS A 58 -8.96 -12.83 8.26
CA CYS A 58 -9.43 -11.77 7.36
C CYS A 58 -9.98 -12.34 6.06
N LYS A 59 -9.29 -13.31 5.43
CA LYS A 59 -9.77 -14.00 4.22
C LYS A 59 -11.13 -14.64 4.45
N ILE A 60 -11.28 -15.39 5.54
CA ILE A 60 -12.56 -16.04 5.89
C ILE A 60 -13.65 -15.00 6.12
N ALA A 61 -13.37 -13.87 6.78
CA ALA A 61 -14.33 -12.81 7.00
C ALA A 61 -14.80 -12.17 5.68
N ILE A 62 -13.87 -11.93 4.74
CA ILE A 62 -14.17 -11.43 3.40
C ILE A 62 -15.06 -12.40 2.64
N GLU A 63 -14.72 -13.69 2.60
CA GLU A 63 -15.48 -14.74 1.92
C GLU A 63 -16.90 -14.87 2.46
N ARG A 64 -17.11 -14.64 3.76
CA ARG A 64 -18.42 -14.64 4.39
C ARG A 64 -19.25 -13.38 4.17
N GLY A 65 -18.69 -12.37 3.51
CA GLY A 65 -19.42 -11.15 3.13
C GLY A 65 -19.70 -10.16 4.27
N HIS A 66 -19.00 -10.25 5.40
CA HIS A 66 -19.23 -9.37 6.57
C HIS A 66 -18.71 -7.93 6.40
N TRP A 67 -18.30 -7.53 5.19
CA TRP A 67 -17.56 -6.29 4.92
C TRP A 67 -18.22 -5.40 3.86
N GLN A 68 -19.39 -5.74 3.34
CA GLN A 68 -20.04 -5.04 2.23
C GLN A 68 -20.24 -3.54 2.54
N GLY A 69 -19.74 -2.67 1.65
CA GLY A 69 -19.93 -1.22 1.73
C GLY A 69 -18.93 -0.45 2.58
N LEU A 70 -17.93 -1.09 3.17
CA LEU A 70 -16.87 -0.42 3.92
C LEU A 70 -15.58 -0.37 3.09
N GLN A 71 -15.07 0.84 2.84
CA GLN A 71 -13.79 1.03 2.14
C GLN A 71 -12.61 0.54 3.00
N VAL A 72 -12.68 0.78 4.31
CA VAL A 72 -11.69 0.35 5.29
C VAL A 72 -12.38 -0.33 6.44
N ILE A 73 -11.98 -1.55 6.75
CA ILE A 73 -12.49 -2.33 7.87
C ILE A 73 -11.39 -2.41 8.91
N PRO A 74 -11.47 -1.63 10.01
CA PRO A 74 -10.55 -1.78 11.11
C PRO A 74 -10.85 -3.09 11.83
N PHE A 75 -9.84 -3.92 12.04
CA PHE A 75 -9.95 -4.98 13.02
C PHE A 75 -9.14 -4.59 14.25
N ILE A 76 -9.82 -4.49 15.35
CA ILE A 76 -9.18 -4.22 16.63
C ILE A 76 -8.55 -5.53 17.09
N SER A 77 -7.27 -5.43 17.45
CA SER A 77 -6.49 -6.50 18.02
C SER A 77 -7.27 -7.30 19.03
N LYS A 78 -7.50 -8.54 18.72
CA LYS A 78 -7.79 -9.53 19.75
C LYS A 78 -6.45 -10.09 20.19
N GLN A 79 -6.23 -10.13 21.50
CA GLN A 79 -5.12 -10.83 22.10
C GLN A 79 -5.25 -12.30 21.69
N MET A 80 -4.44 -12.75 20.73
CA MET A 80 -4.48 -14.12 20.23
C MET A 80 -3.88 -15.11 21.23
N SER A 81 -2.98 -14.62 22.07
CA SER A 81 -2.41 -15.27 23.24
C SER A 81 -2.01 -14.19 24.24
N PRO A 82 -1.66 -14.53 25.51
CA PRO A 82 -1.18 -13.56 26.49
C PRO A 82 -0.02 -12.69 25.99
N ASP A 83 0.75 -13.20 25.05
CA ASP A 83 1.99 -12.60 24.56
C ASP A 83 1.89 -12.01 23.15
N ILE A 84 0.83 -12.30 22.38
CA ILE A 84 0.69 -11.88 20.98
C ILE A 84 -0.50 -10.93 20.83
N THR A 85 -0.21 -9.71 20.38
CA THR A 85 -1.21 -8.71 20.03
C THR A 85 -1.11 -8.40 18.53
N CYS A 86 -2.24 -8.45 17.82
CA CYS A 86 -2.32 -8.07 16.42
C CYS A 86 -3.35 -6.97 16.24
N LYS A 87 -3.03 -5.93 15.47
CA LYS A 87 -3.94 -4.85 15.08
C LYS A 87 -3.79 -4.58 13.59
N GLY A 88 -4.80 -3.97 12.98
CA GLY A 88 -4.71 -3.64 11.58
C GLY A 88 -6.03 -3.25 10.97
N TRP A 89 -6.06 -3.23 9.65
CA TRP A 89 -7.25 -2.97 8.85
C TRP A 89 -7.17 -3.68 7.50
N ILE A 90 -8.33 -3.90 6.91
CA ILE A 90 -8.49 -4.37 5.54
C ILE A 90 -8.97 -3.19 4.72
N GLU A 91 -8.39 -2.98 3.58
CA GLU A 91 -8.72 -1.93 2.62
C GLU A 91 -9.21 -2.55 1.32
N ASP A 92 -10.31 -2.02 0.77
CA ASP A 92 -10.83 -2.42 -0.53
C ASP A 92 -10.01 -1.76 -1.64
N GLU A 93 -9.27 -2.54 -2.41
CA GLU A 93 -8.49 -2.03 -3.55
C GLU A 93 -9.37 -1.71 -4.77
N GLU A 94 -10.54 -2.34 -4.89
CA GLU A 94 -11.45 -2.06 -6.00
C GLU A 94 -12.31 -0.80 -5.78
N GLY A 95 -12.28 -0.21 -4.59
CA GLY A 95 -12.79 1.15 -4.37
C GLY A 95 -11.92 2.26 -4.97
N LYS A 96 -10.80 1.91 -5.62
CA LYS A 96 -9.81 2.83 -6.18
C LYS A 96 -9.71 2.72 -7.69
N LEU A 97 -9.04 3.69 -8.34
CA LEU A 97 -8.76 3.68 -9.76
C LEU A 97 -7.59 2.74 -10.09
N PRO A 98 -7.81 1.65 -10.84
CA PRO A 98 -6.78 0.68 -11.20
C PRO A 98 -5.93 1.20 -12.37
N VAL A 99 -4.88 1.99 -12.09
CA VAL A 99 -4.10 2.75 -13.09
C VAL A 99 -3.59 1.88 -14.24
N ASN A 100 -3.03 0.71 -13.97
CA ASN A 100 -2.54 -0.19 -15.01
C ASN A 100 -3.65 -0.59 -15.99
N ARG A 101 -4.83 -0.94 -15.47
CA ARG A 101 -5.97 -1.40 -16.27
C ARG A 101 -6.62 -0.27 -17.05
N LEU A 102 -6.71 0.92 -16.43
CA LEU A 102 -7.26 2.09 -17.11
C LEU A 102 -6.38 2.50 -18.30
N ILE A 103 -5.06 2.56 -18.13
CA ILE A 103 -4.13 2.88 -19.22
C ILE A 103 -4.20 1.80 -20.32
N GLN A 104 -4.21 0.51 -19.96
CA GLN A 104 -4.36 -0.59 -20.91
C GLN A 104 -5.71 -0.61 -21.67
N SER A 105 -6.73 0.03 -21.11
CA SER A 105 -8.04 0.16 -21.75
C SER A 105 -8.09 1.25 -22.84
N GLY A 106 -6.97 1.93 -23.08
CA GLY A 106 -6.83 2.99 -24.08
C GLY A 106 -7.56 4.28 -23.71
N ALA A 107 -8.00 5.02 -24.74
CA ALA A 107 -8.51 6.39 -24.60
C ALA A 107 -9.58 6.56 -23.50
N GLU A 108 -10.53 5.63 -23.39
CA GLU A 108 -11.61 5.76 -22.40
C GLU A 108 -11.13 5.60 -20.95
N GLY A 109 -10.19 4.68 -20.70
CA GLY A 109 -9.61 4.53 -19.37
C GLY A 109 -8.68 5.68 -19.01
N ILE A 110 -7.92 6.20 -19.97
CA ILE A 110 -7.09 7.40 -19.82
C ILE A 110 -7.96 8.62 -19.49
N GLU A 111 -9.15 8.72 -20.12
CA GLU A 111 -10.08 9.80 -19.88
C GLU A 111 -10.61 9.81 -18.43
N ILE A 112 -10.82 8.64 -17.81
CA ILE A 112 -11.15 8.53 -16.39
C ILE A 112 -10.01 9.08 -15.53
N LEU A 113 -8.75 8.71 -15.83
CA LEU A 113 -7.60 9.23 -15.12
C LEU A 113 -7.47 10.74 -15.30
N ARG A 114 -7.72 11.27 -16.50
CA ARG A 114 -7.67 12.70 -16.80
C ARG A 114 -8.65 13.47 -15.91
N ARG A 115 -9.93 13.04 -15.88
CA ARG A 115 -10.94 13.66 -15.00
C ARG A 115 -10.56 13.62 -13.53
N TYR A 116 -10.02 12.50 -13.05
CA TYR A 116 -9.51 12.40 -11.68
C TYR A 116 -8.38 13.40 -11.41
N TRP A 117 -7.42 13.56 -12.35
CA TRP A 117 -6.33 14.52 -12.23
C TRP A 117 -6.83 15.96 -12.19
N GLU A 118 -7.82 16.29 -13.04
CA GLU A 118 -8.47 17.61 -13.06
C GLU A 118 -9.19 17.91 -11.76
N GLU A 119 -10.00 16.97 -11.25
CA GLU A 119 -10.72 17.12 -9.97
C GLU A 119 -9.73 17.34 -8.81
N ARG A 120 -8.63 16.61 -8.81
CA ARG A 120 -7.57 16.72 -7.80
C ARG A 120 -6.62 17.89 -8.06
N ARG A 121 -6.84 18.68 -9.10
CA ARG A 121 -5.97 19.80 -9.53
C ARG A 121 -4.50 19.38 -9.64
N CYS A 122 -4.26 18.17 -10.09
CA CYS A 122 -2.93 17.64 -10.33
C CYS A 122 -2.42 18.07 -11.72
N SER A 123 -1.10 18.15 -11.86
CA SER A 123 -0.46 18.51 -13.12
C SER A 123 -0.71 17.44 -14.19
N MET A 124 -1.17 17.83 -15.37
CA MET A 124 -1.34 16.91 -16.52
C MET A 124 0.00 16.34 -16.98
N GLU A 125 1.12 17.03 -16.77
CA GLU A 125 2.45 16.48 -17.05
C GLU A 125 2.72 15.23 -16.20
N SER A 126 2.21 15.18 -14.95
CA SER A 126 2.36 14.02 -14.10
C SER A 126 1.54 12.83 -14.58
N LEU A 127 0.33 13.06 -15.13
CA LEU A 127 -0.48 12.02 -15.74
C LEU A 127 0.16 11.49 -17.02
N ASN A 128 0.60 12.38 -17.89
CA ASN A 128 1.25 12.00 -19.15
C ASN A 128 2.53 11.18 -18.87
N ALA A 129 3.34 11.61 -17.90
CA ALA A 129 4.50 10.85 -17.48
C ALA A 129 4.14 9.46 -16.91
N LEU A 130 3.00 9.33 -16.22
CA LEU A 130 2.51 8.04 -15.73
C LEU A 130 2.08 7.13 -16.88
N ILE A 131 1.41 7.68 -17.90
CA ILE A 131 0.99 6.93 -19.09
C ILE A 131 2.22 6.43 -19.84
N ASP A 132 3.13 7.33 -20.22
CA ASP A 132 4.38 7.00 -20.93
C ASP A 132 5.27 6.01 -20.13
N TRP A 133 5.15 5.99 -18.80
CA TRP A 133 5.90 5.05 -17.97
C TRP A 133 5.37 3.62 -18.03
N ILE A 134 4.07 3.46 -18.29
CA ILE A 134 3.35 2.18 -18.17
C ILE A 134 3.05 1.58 -19.54
N ASP A 135 2.75 2.40 -20.56
CA ASP A 135 2.41 1.93 -21.90
C ASP A 135 3.58 1.20 -22.56
N ALA A 136 3.29 0.49 -23.64
CA ALA A 136 4.28 -0.40 -24.25
C ALA A 136 4.91 0.20 -25.52
N ASP A 137 4.50 1.42 -25.89
CA ASP A 137 5.02 2.09 -27.08
C ASP A 137 6.05 3.16 -26.73
N ASP A 138 6.77 3.66 -27.73
CA ASP A 138 7.78 4.71 -27.59
C ASP A 138 7.25 6.08 -28.05
N SER A 139 5.91 6.24 -28.14
CA SER A 139 5.26 7.46 -28.63
C SER A 139 4.87 8.36 -27.47
N THR A 140 5.51 9.52 -27.34
CA THR A 140 5.18 10.47 -26.26
C THR A 140 3.72 10.93 -26.31
N VAL A 141 3.00 10.81 -25.21
CA VAL A 141 1.76 11.53 -24.98
C VAL A 141 2.07 13.03 -24.85
N TYR A 142 1.20 13.91 -25.31
CA TYR A 142 1.38 15.36 -25.28
C TYR A 142 1.92 15.87 -23.93
N GLY A 143 3.17 16.35 -23.93
CA GLY A 143 3.88 16.81 -22.73
C GLY A 143 4.45 15.69 -21.85
N GLY A 144 4.37 14.44 -22.31
CA GLY A 144 5.05 13.29 -21.70
C GLY A 144 6.54 13.26 -22.08
N SER A 145 7.23 12.26 -21.58
CA SER A 145 8.68 12.17 -21.71
C SER A 145 9.12 10.74 -21.93
N GLU A 146 9.63 10.48 -23.09
CA GLU A 146 10.17 9.20 -23.50
C GLU A 146 11.64 8.98 -23.05
N VAL A 147 12.18 7.82 -23.41
CA VAL A 147 13.54 7.36 -23.08
C VAL A 147 14.62 8.46 -23.21
N ALA A 148 14.52 9.30 -24.26
CA ALA A 148 15.48 10.40 -24.47
C ALA A 148 15.46 11.46 -23.37
N PHE A 149 14.33 11.70 -22.73
CA PHE A 149 14.19 12.63 -21.61
C PHE A 149 14.56 11.96 -20.29
N TYR A 150 14.05 10.76 -20.04
CA TYR A 150 14.34 10.01 -18.81
C TYR A 150 15.82 9.64 -18.73
N GLY A 151 16.46 9.34 -19.86
CA GLY A 151 17.91 9.10 -19.92
C GLY A 151 18.76 10.27 -19.39
N LYS A 152 18.32 11.51 -19.63
CA LYS A 152 18.97 12.72 -19.07
C LYS A 152 18.75 12.88 -17.55
N LEU A 153 17.69 12.29 -17.00
CA LEU A 153 17.35 12.30 -15.58
C LEU A 153 17.89 11.07 -14.82
N GLY A 154 18.63 10.18 -15.52
CA GLY A 154 19.18 8.96 -14.91
C GLY A 154 18.16 7.84 -14.69
N GLY A 155 17.03 7.87 -15.39
CA GLY A 155 15.98 6.84 -15.35
C GLY A 155 15.64 6.31 -16.74
N MET A 156 14.97 5.17 -16.80
CA MET A 156 14.34 4.65 -18.02
C MET A 156 12.87 4.35 -17.69
N PRO A 157 11.92 4.71 -18.58
CA PRO A 157 10.53 4.27 -18.41
C PRO A 157 10.50 2.75 -18.40
N LEU A 158 9.57 2.19 -17.63
CA LEU A 158 9.47 0.74 -17.49
C LEU A 158 8.83 0.08 -18.71
N ASN A 159 8.02 0.81 -19.48
CA ASN A 159 7.17 0.36 -20.57
C ASN A 159 6.42 -0.94 -20.19
N ARG A 160 5.96 -0.98 -18.96
CA ARG A 160 5.23 -2.12 -18.38
C ARG A 160 4.39 -1.70 -17.16
N PRO A 161 3.35 -2.45 -16.82
CA PRO A 161 2.52 -2.19 -15.66
C PRO A 161 3.32 -2.03 -14.36
N LEU A 162 2.92 -1.06 -13.54
CA LEU A 162 3.48 -0.88 -12.20
C LEU A 162 3.17 -2.09 -11.33
N GLN A 163 4.16 -2.59 -10.61
CA GLN A 163 4.00 -3.69 -9.67
C GLN A 163 3.56 -3.22 -8.29
N SER A 164 3.80 -1.96 -7.97
CA SER A 164 3.43 -1.35 -6.69
C SER A 164 3.01 0.09 -6.90
N ILE A 165 2.01 0.55 -6.16
CA ILE A 165 1.57 1.95 -6.17
C ILE A 165 2.68 2.91 -5.70
N PHE A 166 3.60 2.45 -4.89
CA PHE A 166 4.78 3.22 -4.49
C PHE A 166 5.75 3.48 -5.65
N GLY A 167 5.62 2.73 -6.76
CA GLY A 167 6.32 2.99 -8.01
C GLY A 167 6.04 4.39 -8.59
N LEU A 168 4.91 5.01 -8.25
CA LEU A 168 4.60 6.39 -8.64
C LEU A 168 5.69 7.37 -8.18
N SER A 169 6.34 7.12 -7.05
CA SER A 169 7.37 8.01 -6.50
C SER A 169 8.70 8.00 -7.25
N VAL A 170 8.94 7.03 -8.13
CA VAL A 170 10.15 6.97 -8.97
C VAL A 170 9.96 7.71 -10.30
N ILE A 171 8.72 8.00 -10.70
CA ILE A 171 8.40 8.78 -11.89
C ILE A 171 8.62 10.27 -11.57
N PRO A 172 9.52 11.00 -12.26
CA PRO A 172 9.97 12.32 -11.83
C PRO A 172 8.85 13.35 -11.63
N PHE A 173 7.92 13.47 -12.57
CA PHE A 173 6.80 14.41 -12.47
C PHE A 173 5.79 13.96 -11.39
N MET A 174 5.53 12.67 -11.28
CA MET A 174 4.70 12.11 -10.22
C MET A 174 5.29 12.35 -8.84
N LYS A 175 6.61 12.21 -8.68
CA LYS A 175 7.29 12.53 -7.43
C LYS A 175 7.04 13.97 -7.00
N ARG A 176 7.17 14.93 -7.93
CA ARG A 176 6.91 16.36 -7.65
C ARG A 176 5.46 16.58 -7.21
N GLU A 177 4.50 15.91 -7.87
CA GLU A 177 3.08 16.01 -7.56
C GLU A 177 2.78 15.44 -6.16
N ILE A 178 3.30 14.27 -5.84
CA ILE A 178 3.18 13.65 -4.50
C ILE A 178 3.76 14.58 -3.42
N GLU A 179 4.92 15.19 -3.68
CA GLU A 179 5.53 16.15 -2.75
C GLU A 179 4.69 17.44 -2.59
N ARG A 180 4.07 17.94 -3.69
CA ARG A 180 3.14 19.07 -3.67
C ARG A 180 1.94 18.79 -2.77
N LEU A 181 1.25 17.67 -3.01
CA LEU A 181 0.08 17.27 -2.22
C LEU A 181 0.44 17.10 -0.74
N ARG A 182 1.59 16.50 -0.45
CA ARG A 182 2.08 16.36 0.93
C ARG A 182 2.31 17.72 1.62
N LYS A 183 2.90 18.70 0.92
CA LYS A 183 3.12 20.05 1.45
C LYS A 183 1.81 20.78 1.73
N LEU A 184 0.82 20.60 0.87
CA LEU A 184 -0.52 21.17 1.03
C LEU A 184 -1.39 20.43 2.04
N LYS A 185 -0.91 19.31 2.60
CA LYS A 185 -1.66 18.40 3.48
C LYS A 185 -2.93 17.85 2.82
N GLU A 186 -2.92 17.75 1.50
CA GLU A 186 -3.99 17.14 0.73
C GLU A 186 -3.91 15.61 0.77
N ARG A 187 -5.03 14.97 0.46
CA ARG A 187 -5.14 13.50 0.42
C ARG A 187 -4.13 12.92 -0.58
N PRO A 188 -3.32 11.93 -0.19
CA PRO A 188 -2.32 11.32 -1.06
C PRO A 188 -2.96 10.52 -2.21
N LEU A 189 -2.35 10.53 -3.39
CA LEU A 189 -2.85 9.81 -4.58
C LEU A 189 -2.98 8.29 -4.34
N TYR A 190 -2.11 7.68 -3.54
CA TYR A 190 -2.15 6.24 -3.27
C TYR A 190 -3.40 5.79 -2.48
N GLN A 191 -4.19 6.72 -1.94
CA GLN A 191 -5.48 6.39 -1.32
C GLN A 191 -6.57 6.15 -2.35
N ASP A 192 -6.47 6.76 -3.52
CA ASP A 192 -7.46 6.70 -4.60
C ASP A 192 -7.00 5.87 -5.81
N LEU A 193 -5.71 5.58 -5.89
CA LEU A 193 -5.11 4.82 -6.98
C LEU A 193 -4.64 3.45 -6.51
N THR A 194 -4.76 2.47 -7.39
CA THR A 194 -4.25 1.12 -7.16
C THR A 194 -3.60 0.54 -8.41
N VAL A 195 -2.70 -0.42 -8.23
CA VAL A 195 -2.12 -1.22 -9.32
C VAL A 195 -2.80 -2.59 -9.45
N TRP A 196 -3.69 -2.89 -8.51
CA TRP A 196 -4.38 -4.18 -8.37
C TRP A 196 -5.81 -4.12 -8.91
N GLY A 197 -6.48 -5.27 -8.95
CA GLY A 197 -7.88 -5.38 -9.36
C GLY A 197 -8.07 -5.72 -10.85
N MET A 198 -9.31 -6.05 -11.19
CA MET A 198 -9.71 -6.56 -12.51
C MET A 198 -10.14 -5.44 -13.47
N GLY A 199 -9.98 -4.18 -13.11
CA GLY A 199 -10.40 -3.04 -13.95
C GLY A 199 -11.82 -2.55 -13.68
N LYS A 200 -12.49 -3.11 -12.67
CA LYS A 200 -13.78 -2.63 -12.16
C LYS A 200 -13.57 -1.83 -10.88
N ILE A 201 -14.45 -0.86 -10.65
CA ILE A 201 -14.42 0.04 -9.50
C ILE A 201 -15.65 -0.22 -8.66
N ASN A 202 -15.46 -0.55 -7.39
CA ASN A 202 -16.58 -0.81 -6.49
C ASN A 202 -17.26 0.51 -6.09
N LEU A 203 -18.46 0.72 -6.61
CA LEU A 203 -19.24 1.95 -6.41
C LEU A 203 -19.72 2.12 -4.96
N LEU A 204 -19.75 1.03 -4.17
CA LEU A 204 -20.13 1.06 -2.76
C LEU A 204 -18.98 1.53 -1.86
N THR A 205 -17.73 1.41 -2.30
CA THR A 205 -16.54 1.73 -1.50
C THR A 205 -15.70 2.87 -2.08
N ALA A 206 -15.90 3.17 -3.38
CA ALA A 206 -15.19 4.25 -4.07
C ALA A 206 -15.41 5.60 -3.39
N ASP A 207 -14.36 6.39 -3.28
CA ASP A 207 -14.46 7.73 -2.73
C ASP A 207 -15.06 8.72 -3.73
N ARG A 208 -15.40 9.92 -3.25
CA ARG A 208 -16.00 10.99 -4.03
C ARG A 208 -15.25 11.25 -5.34
N ASP A 209 -13.95 11.54 -5.24
CA ASP A 209 -13.11 11.91 -6.39
C ASP A 209 -13.02 10.77 -7.42
N VAL A 210 -13.01 9.52 -6.94
CA VAL A 210 -13.02 8.32 -7.78
C VAL A 210 -14.36 8.18 -8.52
N LEU A 211 -15.49 8.39 -7.83
CA LEU A 211 -16.81 8.34 -8.45
C LEU A 211 -16.98 9.42 -9.53
N MET A 212 -16.58 10.66 -9.24
CA MET A 212 -16.64 11.78 -10.17
C MET A 212 -15.81 11.55 -11.44
N ALA A 213 -14.69 10.85 -11.32
CA ALA A 213 -13.83 10.53 -12.45
C ALA A 213 -14.47 9.59 -13.48
N LEU A 214 -15.50 8.81 -13.12
CA LEU A 214 -16.09 7.79 -14.02
C LEU A 214 -16.86 8.39 -15.19
N SER A 215 -17.43 9.59 -15.04
CA SER A 215 -18.14 10.29 -16.12
C SER A 215 -18.21 11.79 -15.82
N ASP A 216 -18.11 12.61 -16.84
CA ASP A 216 -18.30 14.07 -16.79
C ASP A 216 -19.73 14.48 -16.44
N GLU A 217 -20.72 13.59 -16.62
CA GLU A 217 -22.09 13.79 -16.16
C GLU A 217 -22.28 13.57 -14.65
N ILE A 218 -21.25 13.06 -13.92
CA ILE A 218 -21.34 12.88 -12.47
C ILE A 218 -21.00 14.21 -11.77
N THR A 219 -22.05 14.90 -11.34
CA THR A 219 -21.90 16.14 -10.59
C THR A 219 -21.65 15.87 -9.09
N PRO A 220 -21.15 16.88 -8.34
CA PRO A 220 -21.04 16.78 -6.90
C PRO A 220 -22.36 16.37 -6.21
N GLU A 221 -23.50 16.86 -6.68
CA GLU A 221 -24.82 16.56 -6.13
C GLU A 221 -25.22 15.09 -6.36
N VAL A 222 -24.92 14.54 -7.54
CA VAL A 222 -25.14 13.11 -7.85
C VAL A 222 -24.25 12.26 -6.94
N THR A 223 -23.00 12.65 -6.80
CA THR A 223 -22.04 11.93 -5.94
C THR A 223 -22.49 11.93 -4.48
N GLU A 224 -22.89 13.07 -3.92
CA GLU A 224 -23.39 13.14 -2.54
C GLU A 224 -24.62 12.26 -2.32
N ARG A 225 -25.55 12.21 -3.27
CA ARG A 225 -26.69 11.26 -3.21
C ARG A 225 -26.23 9.80 -3.18
N ILE A 226 -25.24 9.45 -4.02
CA ILE A 226 -24.66 8.09 -4.00
C ILE A 226 -24.07 7.79 -2.62
N LEU A 227 -23.28 8.72 -2.05
CA LEU A 227 -22.66 8.55 -0.74
C LEU A 227 -23.69 8.36 0.38
N VAL A 228 -24.76 9.15 0.38
CA VAL A 228 -25.85 9.05 1.35
C VAL A 228 -26.59 7.73 1.21
N GLU A 229 -27.05 7.39 -0.01
CA GLU A 229 -27.90 6.21 -0.23
C GLU A 229 -27.14 4.89 0.02
N ARG A 230 -25.84 4.84 -0.32
CA ARG A 230 -25.02 3.68 0.05
C ARG A 230 -24.81 3.57 1.55
N GLY A 231 -24.64 4.71 2.25
CA GLY A 231 -24.53 4.74 3.72
C GLY A 231 -25.79 4.26 4.43
N LEU A 232 -26.96 4.45 3.83
CA LEU A 232 -28.25 3.93 4.28
C LEU A 232 -28.50 2.47 3.87
N GLY A 233 -27.63 1.86 3.05
CA GLY A 233 -27.81 0.51 2.55
C GLY A 233 -28.87 0.36 1.45
N ASN A 234 -29.29 1.47 0.84
CA ASN A 234 -30.33 1.49 -0.19
C ASN A 234 -29.84 1.06 -1.58
N ILE A 235 -28.53 0.88 -1.77
CA ILE A 235 -27.92 0.43 -3.02
C ILE A 235 -27.45 -1.02 -2.85
N GLN A 236 -28.20 -1.96 -3.41
CA GLN A 236 -27.89 -3.39 -3.37
C GLN A 236 -27.67 -3.97 -4.78
N THR A 237 -28.24 -3.32 -5.79
CA THR A 237 -28.13 -3.71 -7.19
C THR A 237 -27.74 -2.52 -8.07
N MET A 238 -27.18 -2.78 -9.25
CA MET A 238 -26.88 -1.70 -10.22
C MET A 238 -28.16 -0.94 -10.61
N GLY A 239 -29.33 -1.60 -10.61
CA GLY A 239 -30.59 -0.95 -10.91
C GLY A 239 -31.01 0.13 -9.91
N ASP A 240 -30.50 0.08 -8.68
CA ASP A 240 -30.88 1.03 -7.64
C ASP A 240 -30.30 2.43 -7.90
N PHE A 241 -29.19 2.53 -8.63
CA PHE A 241 -28.67 3.84 -9.10
C PHE A 241 -29.71 4.58 -9.96
N LYS A 242 -30.46 3.84 -10.78
CA LYS A 242 -31.56 4.42 -11.57
C LYS A 242 -32.80 4.69 -10.73
N LYS A 243 -33.20 3.74 -9.91
CA LYS A 243 -34.47 3.76 -9.16
C LYS A 243 -34.43 4.74 -7.98
N THR A 244 -33.35 4.70 -7.21
CA THR A 244 -33.22 5.46 -5.95
C THR A 244 -32.51 6.79 -6.15
N ILE A 245 -31.42 6.80 -6.92
CA ILE A 245 -30.58 7.98 -7.09
C ILE A 245 -30.99 8.80 -8.30
N HIS A 246 -31.67 8.17 -9.29
CA HIS A 246 -32.10 8.81 -10.55
C HIS A 246 -30.89 9.36 -11.34
N VAL A 247 -29.81 8.58 -11.43
CA VAL A 247 -28.62 8.98 -12.21
C VAL A 247 -28.97 9.11 -13.70
N PRO A 248 -28.32 10.06 -14.42
CA PRO A 248 -28.46 10.18 -15.87
C PRO A 248 -28.09 8.91 -16.62
N ASP A 249 -28.59 8.73 -17.84
CA ASP A 249 -28.33 7.54 -18.64
C ASP A 249 -26.86 7.35 -18.99
N GLY A 250 -26.12 8.45 -19.21
CA GLY A 250 -24.68 8.43 -19.45
C GLY A 250 -23.92 7.91 -18.23
N VAL A 251 -24.24 8.41 -17.05
CA VAL A 251 -23.67 7.93 -15.78
C VAL A 251 -23.97 6.45 -15.57
N PHE A 252 -25.20 6.04 -15.81
CA PHE A 252 -25.58 4.64 -15.63
C PHE A 252 -24.81 3.70 -16.58
N ARG A 253 -24.60 4.11 -17.84
CA ARG A 253 -23.75 3.36 -18.78
C ARG A 253 -22.30 3.28 -18.29
N ALA A 254 -21.74 4.37 -17.76
CA ALA A 254 -20.40 4.37 -17.18
C ALA A 254 -20.31 3.38 -16.00
N PHE A 255 -21.32 3.37 -15.13
CA PHE A 255 -21.39 2.42 -14.01
C PHE A 255 -21.48 0.96 -14.47
N LEU A 256 -22.27 0.65 -15.50
CA LEU A 256 -22.31 -0.70 -16.06
C LEU A 256 -20.98 -1.12 -16.67
N LYS A 257 -20.26 -0.17 -17.29
CA LYS A 257 -18.99 -0.44 -17.95
C LYS A 257 -17.85 -0.59 -16.92
N TRP A 258 -17.70 0.34 -16.00
CA TRP A 258 -16.56 0.44 -15.10
C TRP A 258 -16.87 0.02 -13.67
N GLY A 259 -18.12 -0.01 -13.27
CA GLY A 259 -18.53 -0.25 -11.90
C GLY A 259 -18.74 -1.73 -11.56
N THR A 260 -18.63 -2.01 -10.27
CA THR A 260 -19.07 -3.23 -9.60
C THR A 260 -19.68 -2.88 -8.25
N LEU A 261 -20.43 -3.80 -7.64
CA LEU A 261 -20.92 -3.70 -6.25
C LEU A 261 -20.24 -4.70 -5.33
N ARG A 262 -19.29 -5.47 -5.85
CA ARG A 262 -18.58 -6.48 -5.07
C ARG A 262 -17.11 -6.42 -5.42
N SER A 263 -16.26 -6.45 -4.41
CA SER A 263 -14.81 -6.51 -4.56
C SER A 263 -14.29 -7.91 -4.37
N THR A 264 -13.23 -8.20 -5.08
CA THR A 264 -12.48 -9.45 -5.02
C THR A 264 -11.03 -9.23 -4.57
N THR A 265 -10.59 -7.97 -4.56
CA THR A 265 -9.20 -7.61 -4.28
C THR A 265 -9.13 -6.69 -3.07
N PHE A 266 -8.42 -7.12 -2.04
CA PHE A 266 -8.27 -6.42 -0.77
C PHE A 266 -6.82 -6.36 -0.35
N ARG A 267 -6.46 -5.33 0.39
CA ARG A 267 -5.18 -5.19 1.06
C ARG A 267 -5.38 -5.29 2.56
N ALA A 268 -4.67 -6.20 3.21
CA ALA A 268 -4.63 -6.29 4.65
C ALA A 268 -3.35 -5.64 5.19
N HIS A 269 -3.50 -4.72 6.13
CA HIS A 269 -2.42 -4.13 6.92
C HIS A 269 -2.46 -4.74 8.31
N ILE A 270 -1.42 -5.46 8.69
CA ILE A 270 -1.38 -6.20 9.96
C ILE A 270 -0.09 -5.85 10.68
N GLU A 271 -0.22 -5.32 11.87
CA GLU A 271 0.87 -5.16 12.82
C GLU A 271 0.73 -6.22 13.90
N ALA A 272 1.74 -7.03 14.08
CA ALA A 272 1.79 -8.01 15.15
C ALA A 272 2.93 -7.69 16.13
N SER A 273 2.66 -7.83 17.42
CA SER A 273 3.66 -7.67 18.45
C SER A 273 3.66 -8.89 19.36
N TYR A 274 4.85 -9.35 19.71
CA TYR A 274 5.07 -10.36 20.74
C TYR A 274 5.84 -9.72 21.88
N ARG A 275 5.19 -9.55 23.04
CA ARG A 275 5.72 -8.79 24.18
C ARG A 275 6.13 -7.36 23.75
N LYS A 276 7.43 -7.11 23.53
CA LYS A 276 7.98 -5.81 23.11
C LYS A 276 8.48 -5.78 21.66
N VAL A 277 8.38 -6.90 20.92
CA VAL A 277 8.82 -7.00 19.52
C VAL A 277 7.63 -6.76 18.59
N HIS A 278 7.76 -5.78 17.69
CA HIS A 278 6.76 -5.43 16.67
C HIS A 278 7.22 -5.95 15.30
N VAL A 279 6.30 -6.48 14.50
CA VAL A 279 6.51 -6.97 13.14
C VAL A 279 5.40 -6.47 12.22
#